data_637532da83b91f6bc4085c01c1c7ba2c
#
_entry.id   637532da83b91f6bc4085c01c1c7ba2c
#
_cell.length_a   1.000
_cell.length_b   1.000
_cell.length_c   1.000
_cell.angle_alpha   90.00
_cell.angle_beta   90.00
_cell.angle_gamma   90.00
#
_symmetry.space_group_name_H-M   'P 1'
#
loop_
_entity.id
_entity.type
_entity.pdbx_description
1 polymer ?
#
loop_
_entity_poly.entity_id
_entity_poly.type
_entity_poly.pdbx_seq_one_letter_code
_entity_poly.pdbx_strand_id
1 'polypeptide(L)'
;MDLFGYASEETKKNEEPLAARMRPSTLEEVVGQEHIIGKDKLLYRAIKADKLGSLIFYGPPGTGKTTLAQVIANSTSADFQQVNATIAGKKDLEHVITHAIDLMSMYQKKTILFIDEIHRFNKGQQDYLLPYVEDGTIILIGATTENPYFEVNQALISRSRIFQLKSLTKENIVTLLKRAAEDAIKGIGKDNVILDEEAAEFLAEICDGDARAALNALELADLTTDRSDDGYIHITLSVVEECIQKKAIRYDKDGDNHYDTISAFIKSMRGSDPDATLYYLARMLTAGEDVRFISRRIMIAAAEECGNADPRALQIAVDAALAVERVGMPEGAIILANAATYVANAPKSNASSNGIFMAMDLVEKTGNLPIPSYLKDAHYAGSEKLGNGVGYQYAHDYPNHYVKQQYLPDAIKNERLYHFSDVAYEAKLQQYFNSIGKTDYQKEKK
;
A
#
# COMPACT_ATOMS: atom_id res chain seq x y z
N MET A 1 33.66 0.38 -31.12
CA MET A 1 33.88 0.53 -29.67
C MET A 1 35.35 0.39 -29.41
N ASP A 2 35.94 1.37 -28.72
CA ASP A 2 37.35 1.40 -28.37
C ASP A 2 37.59 0.49 -27.16
N LEU A 3 38.77 -0.12 -27.06
CA LEU A 3 39.15 -1.05 -25.95
C LEU A 3 38.94 -0.42 -24.56
N PHE A 4 39.13 0.90 -24.47
CA PHE A 4 38.84 1.69 -23.26
C PHE A 4 37.35 1.82 -22.95
N GLY A 5 36.48 1.83 -23.94
CA GLY A 5 35.03 1.82 -23.80
C GLY A 5 34.53 0.48 -23.23
N TYR A 6 35.13 -0.63 -23.67
CA TYR A 6 34.78 -1.97 -23.17
C TYR A 6 35.21 -2.16 -21.71
N ALA A 7 36.44 -1.75 -21.37
CA ALA A 7 36.93 -1.80 -19.99
C ALA A 7 36.14 -0.87 -19.04
N SER A 8 35.70 0.29 -19.53
CA SER A 8 34.86 1.23 -18.78
C SER A 8 33.42 0.70 -18.54
N GLU A 9 32.84 -0.03 -19.50
CA GLU A 9 31.54 -0.67 -19.34
C GLU A 9 31.59 -1.87 -18.39
N GLU A 10 32.67 -2.65 -18.44
CA GLU A 10 32.88 -3.80 -17.55
C GLU A 10 33.11 -3.35 -16.09
N THR A 11 33.90 -2.27 -15.90
CA THR A 11 34.12 -1.66 -14.59
C THR A 11 32.83 -1.05 -14.03
N LYS A 12 32.04 -0.36 -14.85
CA LYS A 12 30.73 0.18 -14.44
C LYS A 12 29.73 -0.91 -14.03
N LYS A 13 29.69 -2.04 -14.74
CA LYS A 13 28.83 -3.17 -14.40
C LYS A 13 29.22 -3.81 -13.07
N ASN A 14 30.51 -3.84 -12.73
CA ASN A 14 31.00 -4.39 -11.46
C ASN A 14 30.82 -3.42 -10.28
N GLU A 15 30.64 -2.12 -10.54
CA GLU A 15 30.38 -1.09 -9.53
C GLU A 15 28.87 -0.82 -9.30
N GLU A 16 27.99 -1.44 -10.09
CA GLU A 16 26.56 -1.32 -9.86
C GLU A 16 26.17 -2.05 -8.55
N PRO A 17 25.28 -1.45 -7.72
CA PRO A 17 24.77 -2.09 -6.51
C PRO A 17 24.17 -3.47 -6.79
N LEU A 18 24.36 -4.43 -5.87
CA LEU A 18 23.84 -5.79 -6.00
C LEU A 18 22.36 -5.84 -6.35
N ALA A 19 21.55 -4.97 -5.76
CA ALA A 19 20.14 -4.85 -6.07
C ALA A 19 19.85 -4.45 -7.54
N ALA A 20 20.77 -3.78 -8.21
CA ALA A 20 20.66 -3.46 -9.64
C ALA A 20 21.14 -4.63 -10.51
N ARG A 21 22.27 -5.24 -10.16
CA ARG A 21 22.85 -6.41 -10.87
C ARG A 21 21.93 -7.62 -10.85
N MET A 22 21.25 -7.86 -9.72
CA MET A 22 20.34 -9.00 -9.51
C MET A 22 18.96 -8.80 -10.16
N ARG A 23 18.74 -7.71 -10.89
CA ARG A 23 17.46 -7.53 -11.62
C ARG A 23 17.24 -8.66 -12.62
N PRO A 24 16.06 -9.29 -12.60
CA PRO A 24 15.70 -10.30 -13.57
C PRO A 24 15.71 -9.73 -15.00
N SER A 25 16.13 -10.54 -15.94
CA SER A 25 16.16 -10.22 -17.37
C SER A 25 14.94 -10.79 -18.11
N THR A 26 14.35 -11.84 -17.56
CA THR A 26 13.18 -12.57 -18.12
C THR A 26 12.05 -12.66 -17.11
N LEU A 27 10.84 -12.99 -17.57
CA LEU A 27 9.67 -13.17 -16.71
C LEU A 27 9.84 -14.36 -15.75
N GLU A 28 10.55 -15.38 -16.17
CA GLU A 28 10.80 -16.60 -15.41
C GLU A 28 11.77 -16.37 -14.23
N GLU A 29 12.61 -15.35 -14.32
CA GLU A 29 13.53 -14.95 -13.24
C GLU A 29 12.84 -14.10 -12.16
N VAL A 30 11.67 -13.52 -12.44
CA VAL A 30 10.95 -12.69 -11.48
C VAL A 30 10.44 -13.55 -10.33
N VAL A 31 10.76 -13.16 -9.11
CA VAL A 31 10.32 -13.83 -7.89
C VAL A 31 9.12 -13.10 -7.32
N GLY A 32 8.09 -13.85 -6.94
CA GLY A 32 6.82 -13.32 -6.46
C GLY A 32 5.93 -12.74 -7.57
N GLN A 33 4.82 -12.13 -7.21
CA GLN A 33 3.85 -11.50 -8.11
C GLN A 33 3.11 -12.50 -9.04
N GLU A 34 3.03 -13.78 -8.69
CA GLU A 34 2.40 -14.83 -9.50
C GLU A 34 0.94 -14.50 -9.84
N HIS A 35 0.26 -13.72 -9.01
CA HIS A 35 -1.10 -13.26 -9.24
C HIS A 35 -1.22 -12.32 -10.44
N ILE A 36 -0.11 -11.72 -10.92
CA ILE A 36 -0.05 -10.82 -12.08
C ILE A 36 0.65 -11.50 -13.26
N ILE A 37 1.79 -12.15 -13.02
CA ILE A 37 2.69 -12.68 -14.06
C ILE A 37 2.66 -14.20 -14.20
N GLY A 38 1.79 -14.92 -13.48
CA GLY A 38 1.60 -16.36 -13.68
C GLY A 38 1.25 -16.68 -15.13
N LYS A 39 1.64 -17.86 -15.64
CA LYS A 39 1.49 -18.26 -17.05
C LYS A 39 0.05 -18.18 -17.58
N ASP A 40 -0.94 -18.32 -16.73
CA ASP A 40 -2.37 -18.20 -16.99
C ASP A 40 -2.90 -16.77 -16.94
N LYS A 41 -2.10 -15.82 -16.43
CA LYS A 41 -2.53 -14.44 -16.18
C LYS A 41 -2.51 -13.58 -17.44
N LEU A 42 -3.37 -12.59 -17.43
CA LEU A 42 -3.58 -11.68 -18.55
C LEU A 42 -2.29 -10.98 -19.00
N LEU A 43 -1.51 -10.46 -18.05
CA LEU A 43 -0.29 -9.72 -18.35
C LEU A 43 0.73 -10.62 -19.03
N TYR A 44 0.96 -11.84 -18.51
CA TYR A 44 1.87 -12.80 -19.12
C TYR A 44 1.49 -13.10 -20.58
N ARG A 45 0.21 -13.38 -20.83
CA ARG A 45 -0.29 -13.67 -22.18
C ARG A 45 -0.17 -12.48 -23.12
N ALA A 46 -0.41 -11.26 -22.64
CA ALA A 46 -0.28 -10.04 -23.43
C ALA A 46 1.18 -9.77 -23.84
N ILE A 47 2.14 -10.02 -22.93
CA ILE A 47 3.58 -9.90 -23.19
C ILE A 47 4.01 -10.93 -24.24
N LYS A 48 3.65 -12.20 -24.07
CA LYS A 48 4.01 -13.28 -25.01
C LYS A 48 3.40 -13.08 -26.40
N ALA A 49 2.26 -12.42 -26.50
CA ALA A 49 1.61 -12.10 -27.77
C ALA A 49 2.11 -10.79 -28.41
N ASP A 50 3.04 -10.06 -27.78
CA ASP A 50 3.48 -8.71 -28.15
C ASP A 50 2.31 -7.73 -28.40
N LYS A 51 1.25 -7.86 -27.58
CA LYS A 51 0.03 -7.05 -27.61
C LYS A 51 -0.18 -6.33 -26.29
N LEU A 52 0.85 -5.64 -25.85
CA LEU A 52 0.81 -4.85 -24.63
C LEU A 52 0.06 -3.55 -24.85
N GLY A 53 -0.89 -3.24 -23.95
CA GLY A 53 -1.48 -1.90 -23.80
C GLY A 53 -0.82 -1.14 -22.66
N SER A 54 -1.24 0.10 -22.43
CA SER A 54 -0.73 0.90 -21.31
C SER A 54 -1.10 0.31 -19.95
N LEU A 55 -0.18 0.43 -19.00
CA LEU A 55 -0.24 -0.20 -17.67
C LEU A 55 0.09 0.81 -16.57
N ILE A 56 -0.44 0.60 -15.39
CA ILE A 56 -0.01 1.29 -14.17
C ILE A 56 0.27 0.23 -13.10
N PHE A 57 1.51 0.19 -12.63
CA PHE A 57 1.93 -0.62 -11.50
C PHE A 57 1.89 0.20 -10.22
N TYR A 58 1.18 -0.26 -9.20
CA TYR A 58 1.21 0.38 -7.89
C TYR A 58 1.45 -0.64 -6.77
N GLY A 59 2.04 -0.19 -5.69
CA GLY A 59 2.35 -1.03 -4.54
C GLY A 59 3.58 -0.54 -3.76
N PRO A 60 3.93 -1.20 -2.65
CA PRO A 60 5.03 -0.79 -1.78
C PRO A 60 6.38 -0.65 -2.50
N PRO A 61 7.35 0.09 -1.93
CA PRO A 61 8.71 0.13 -2.47
C PRO A 61 9.35 -1.27 -2.46
N GLY A 62 10.36 -1.48 -3.30
CA GLY A 62 11.11 -2.74 -3.35
C GLY A 62 10.37 -3.96 -3.92
N THR A 63 9.11 -3.85 -4.32
CA THR A 63 8.29 -4.96 -4.85
C THR A 63 8.54 -5.31 -6.32
N GLY A 64 9.44 -4.59 -7.00
CA GLY A 64 9.87 -4.90 -8.36
C GLY A 64 9.12 -4.15 -9.49
N LYS A 65 8.44 -3.03 -9.23
CA LYS A 65 7.73 -2.25 -10.26
C LYS A 65 8.61 -1.88 -11.46
N THR A 66 9.74 -1.23 -11.21
CA THR A 66 10.73 -0.85 -12.24
C THR A 66 11.33 -2.07 -12.93
N THR A 67 11.62 -3.09 -12.15
CA THR A 67 12.15 -4.38 -12.64
C THR A 67 11.18 -5.05 -13.60
N LEU A 68 9.90 -5.14 -13.24
CA LEU A 68 8.88 -5.76 -14.09
C LEU A 68 8.69 -4.98 -15.39
N ALA A 69 8.73 -3.63 -15.35
CA ALA A 69 8.69 -2.82 -16.57
C ALA A 69 9.86 -3.10 -17.51
N GLN A 70 11.07 -3.24 -16.97
CA GLN A 70 12.26 -3.59 -17.75
C GLN A 70 12.18 -5.00 -18.34
N VAL A 71 11.72 -5.99 -17.58
CA VAL A 71 11.49 -7.37 -18.06
C VAL A 71 10.46 -7.41 -19.18
N ILE A 72 9.39 -6.63 -19.06
CA ILE A 72 8.38 -6.49 -20.12
C ILE A 72 9.02 -5.90 -21.39
N ALA A 73 9.79 -4.84 -21.24
CA ALA A 73 10.47 -4.22 -22.37
C ALA A 73 11.42 -5.21 -23.07
N ASN A 74 12.22 -5.94 -22.31
CA ASN A 74 13.14 -6.97 -22.84
C ASN A 74 12.41 -8.13 -23.55
N SER A 75 11.14 -8.35 -23.18
CA SER A 75 10.31 -9.43 -23.73
C SER A 75 9.47 -9.00 -24.93
N THR A 76 9.56 -7.75 -25.35
CA THR A 76 8.82 -7.16 -26.48
C THR A 76 9.77 -6.58 -27.53
N SER A 77 9.24 -6.28 -28.72
CA SER A 77 10.01 -5.64 -29.79
C SER A 77 10.12 -4.10 -29.66
N ALA A 78 9.49 -3.52 -28.64
CA ALA A 78 9.39 -2.08 -28.45
C ALA A 78 10.73 -1.45 -28.03
N ASP A 79 10.89 -0.15 -28.33
CA ASP A 79 11.94 0.67 -27.73
C ASP A 79 11.59 1.00 -26.28
N PHE A 80 12.57 1.06 -25.38
CA PHE A 80 12.33 1.34 -23.97
C PHE A 80 12.95 2.68 -23.55
N GLN A 81 12.09 3.59 -23.15
CA GLN A 81 12.48 4.89 -22.61
C GLN A 81 12.03 5.00 -21.16
N GLN A 82 12.93 5.40 -20.29
CA GLN A 82 12.65 5.57 -18.87
C GLN A 82 12.73 7.02 -18.45
N VAL A 83 11.74 7.49 -17.72
CA VAL A 83 11.66 8.83 -17.15
C VAL A 83 11.35 8.72 -15.67
N ASN A 84 12.07 9.46 -14.83
CA ASN A 84 11.75 9.57 -13.40
C ASN A 84 11.01 10.89 -13.16
N ALA A 85 9.76 10.82 -12.74
CA ALA A 85 8.89 11.98 -12.56
C ALA A 85 9.34 12.93 -11.43
N THR A 86 10.26 12.50 -10.55
CA THR A 86 10.79 13.35 -9.47
C THR A 86 11.76 14.40 -9.98
N ILE A 87 12.42 14.15 -11.12
CA ILE A 87 13.47 15.02 -11.70
C ILE A 87 13.09 15.54 -13.10
N ALA A 88 12.28 14.79 -13.83
CA ALA A 88 11.97 15.11 -15.21
C ALA A 88 10.99 16.28 -15.37
N GLY A 89 11.30 17.17 -16.29
CA GLY A 89 10.44 18.26 -16.69
C GLY A 89 9.68 18.00 -17.99
N LYS A 90 8.93 19.02 -18.45
CA LYS A 90 8.17 18.94 -19.68
C LYS A 90 9.07 18.69 -20.92
N LYS A 91 10.27 19.26 -20.94
CA LYS A 91 11.23 19.09 -22.05
C LYS A 91 11.71 17.65 -22.21
N ASP A 92 11.86 16.94 -21.10
CA ASP A 92 12.30 15.54 -21.15
C ASP A 92 11.19 14.67 -21.77
N LEU A 93 9.93 14.94 -21.42
CA LEU A 93 8.78 14.30 -22.05
C LEU A 93 8.69 14.62 -23.56
N GLU A 94 8.87 15.89 -23.94
CA GLU A 94 8.87 16.31 -25.35
C GLU A 94 9.95 15.57 -26.15
N HIS A 95 11.15 15.42 -25.61
CA HIS A 95 12.24 14.68 -26.24
C HIS A 95 11.89 13.20 -26.46
N VAL A 96 11.38 12.53 -25.43
CA VAL A 96 10.99 11.11 -25.53
C VAL A 96 9.83 10.92 -26.53
N ILE A 97 8.85 11.80 -26.52
CA ILE A 97 7.71 11.73 -27.45
C ILE A 97 8.18 11.94 -28.89
N THR A 98 9.05 12.94 -29.13
CA THR A 98 9.62 13.17 -30.47
C THR A 98 10.37 11.92 -30.96
N HIS A 99 11.21 11.33 -30.13
CA HIS A 99 11.90 10.08 -30.45
C HIS A 99 10.90 8.92 -30.74
N ALA A 100 9.83 8.80 -29.99
CA ALA A 100 8.81 7.78 -30.24
C ALA A 100 8.09 7.97 -31.58
N ILE A 101 7.77 9.24 -31.95
CA ILE A 101 7.17 9.58 -33.25
C ILE A 101 8.11 9.19 -34.38
N ASP A 102 9.40 9.52 -34.27
CA ASP A 102 10.41 9.21 -35.26
C ASP A 102 10.55 7.69 -35.46
N LEU A 103 10.63 6.93 -34.36
CA LEU A 103 10.69 5.46 -34.41
C LEU A 103 9.45 4.84 -35.04
N MET A 104 8.29 5.35 -34.71
CA MET A 104 7.03 4.85 -35.28
C MET A 104 6.94 5.16 -36.77
N SER A 105 7.33 6.38 -37.21
CA SER A 105 7.22 6.80 -38.57
C SER A 105 8.26 6.14 -39.51
N MET A 106 9.51 5.99 -39.05
CA MET A 106 10.60 5.44 -39.85
C MET A 106 10.70 3.91 -39.81
N TYR A 107 10.39 3.31 -38.66
CA TYR A 107 10.68 1.90 -38.43
C TYR A 107 9.42 1.09 -38.00
N GLN A 108 8.26 1.73 -37.88
CA GLN A 108 7.02 1.12 -37.34
C GLN A 108 7.23 0.44 -35.98
N LYS A 109 8.18 0.96 -35.21
CA LYS A 109 8.57 0.44 -33.90
C LYS A 109 7.87 1.24 -32.80
N LYS A 110 7.18 0.53 -31.92
CA LYS A 110 6.51 1.12 -30.75
C LYS A 110 7.53 1.49 -29.68
N THR A 111 7.21 2.48 -28.86
CA THR A 111 8.01 2.88 -27.71
C THR A 111 7.24 2.60 -26.42
N ILE A 112 7.86 1.88 -25.51
CA ILE A 112 7.40 1.77 -24.12
C ILE A 112 8.01 2.94 -23.35
N LEU A 113 7.16 3.84 -22.87
CA LEU A 113 7.56 4.90 -21.95
C LEU A 113 7.27 4.47 -20.52
N PHE A 114 8.33 4.14 -19.78
CA PHE A 114 8.25 3.86 -18.36
C PHE A 114 8.42 5.15 -17.56
N ILE A 115 7.44 5.47 -16.71
CA ILE A 115 7.47 6.63 -15.81
C ILE A 115 7.49 6.14 -14.38
N ASP A 116 8.64 6.30 -13.72
CA ASP A 116 8.77 6.01 -12.29
C ASP A 116 8.20 7.17 -11.47
N GLU A 117 7.47 6.84 -10.40
CA GLU A 117 6.77 7.77 -9.52
C GLU A 117 5.81 8.72 -10.27
N ILE A 118 4.99 8.17 -11.19
CA ILE A 118 4.10 8.93 -12.08
C ILE A 118 3.19 9.94 -11.34
N HIS A 119 2.87 9.69 -10.07
CA HIS A 119 2.10 10.59 -9.22
C HIS A 119 2.80 11.93 -8.93
N ARG A 120 4.13 12.02 -9.17
CA ARG A 120 4.91 13.26 -9.04
C ARG A 120 4.71 14.21 -10.21
N PHE A 121 4.24 13.72 -11.35
CA PHE A 121 3.87 14.60 -12.44
C PHE A 121 2.60 15.39 -12.11
N ASN A 122 2.65 16.69 -12.39
CA ASN A 122 1.46 17.52 -12.30
C ASN A 122 0.44 17.15 -13.39
N LYS A 123 -0.79 17.64 -13.21
CA LYS A 123 -1.90 17.33 -14.11
C LYS A 123 -1.60 17.66 -15.58
N GLY A 124 -0.93 18.79 -15.85
CA GLY A 124 -0.58 19.20 -17.21
C GLY A 124 0.46 18.30 -17.88
N GLN A 125 1.41 17.73 -17.10
CA GLN A 125 2.37 16.76 -17.62
C GLN A 125 1.70 15.40 -17.91
N GLN A 126 0.77 14.98 -17.06
CA GLN A 126 -0.03 13.78 -17.29
C GLN A 126 -0.96 13.94 -18.51
N ASP A 127 -1.62 15.11 -18.65
CA ASP A 127 -2.47 15.42 -19.80
C ASP A 127 -1.70 15.45 -21.12
N TYR A 128 -0.43 15.88 -21.09
CA TYR A 128 0.45 15.92 -22.28
C TYR A 128 0.68 14.52 -22.88
N LEU A 129 0.63 13.47 -22.09
CA LEU A 129 0.82 12.09 -22.56
C LEU A 129 -0.43 11.51 -23.25
N LEU A 130 -1.60 12.03 -22.97
CA LEU A 130 -2.88 11.45 -23.40
C LEU A 130 -2.99 11.22 -24.91
N PRO A 131 -2.70 12.19 -25.79
CA PRO A 131 -2.82 11.98 -27.24
C PRO A 131 -1.98 10.82 -27.74
N TYR A 132 -0.76 10.67 -27.22
CA TYR A 132 0.22 9.67 -27.65
C TYR A 132 -0.07 8.26 -27.08
N VAL A 133 -0.78 8.19 -25.95
CA VAL A 133 -1.33 6.93 -25.40
C VAL A 133 -2.55 6.50 -26.20
N GLU A 134 -3.39 7.47 -26.64
CA GLU A 134 -4.61 7.22 -27.40
C GLU A 134 -4.33 6.71 -28.82
N ASP A 135 -3.39 7.33 -29.52
CA ASP A 135 -3.02 6.96 -30.89
C ASP A 135 -2.05 5.78 -30.96
N GLY A 136 -1.52 5.33 -29.80
CA GLY A 136 -0.62 4.20 -29.70
C GLY A 136 0.83 4.49 -30.10
N THR A 137 1.22 5.75 -30.21
CA THR A 137 2.63 6.18 -30.42
C THR A 137 3.50 5.70 -29.27
N ILE A 138 2.97 5.75 -28.03
CA ILE A 138 3.62 5.20 -26.86
C ILE A 138 2.72 4.17 -26.15
N ILE A 139 3.37 3.20 -25.52
CA ILE A 139 2.79 2.31 -24.53
C ILE A 139 3.26 2.83 -23.17
N LEU A 140 2.37 3.44 -22.39
CA LEU A 140 2.70 3.95 -21.07
C LEU A 140 2.79 2.81 -20.06
N ILE A 141 3.89 2.75 -19.31
CA ILE A 141 3.99 1.94 -18.08
C ILE A 141 4.27 2.92 -16.92
N GLY A 142 3.25 3.28 -16.17
CA GLY A 142 3.40 4.10 -14.97
C GLY A 142 3.73 3.25 -13.74
N ALA A 143 4.64 3.70 -12.88
CA ALA A 143 4.89 3.11 -11.57
C ALA A 143 4.62 4.13 -10.46
N THR A 144 4.00 3.69 -9.37
CA THR A 144 3.72 4.53 -8.21
C THR A 144 3.65 3.73 -6.92
N THR A 145 3.99 4.36 -5.80
CA THR A 145 3.75 3.82 -4.46
C THR A 145 2.37 4.21 -3.92
N GLU A 146 1.75 5.23 -4.50
CA GLU A 146 0.47 5.77 -4.09
C GLU A 146 -0.70 5.11 -4.83
N ASN A 147 -1.92 5.30 -4.31
CA ASN A 147 -3.11 4.77 -4.96
C ASN A 147 -3.39 5.54 -6.27
N PRO A 148 -3.28 4.88 -7.44
CA PRO A 148 -3.39 5.57 -8.73
C PRO A 148 -4.76 6.20 -8.98
N TYR A 149 -5.82 5.72 -8.37
CA TYR A 149 -7.16 6.28 -8.52
C TYR A 149 -7.32 7.69 -7.95
N PHE A 150 -6.42 8.10 -7.04
CA PHE A 150 -6.40 9.44 -6.47
C PHE A 150 -5.37 10.35 -7.12
N GLU A 151 -4.22 9.80 -7.50
CA GLU A 151 -3.03 10.57 -7.87
C GLU A 151 -2.79 10.64 -9.38
N VAL A 152 -3.34 9.69 -10.14
CA VAL A 152 -3.16 9.66 -11.60
C VAL A 152 -4.45 10.18 -12.27
N ASN A 153 -4.26 10.95 -13.36
CA ASN A 153 -5.36 11.49 -14.14
C ASN A 153 -6.32 10.38 -14.59
N GLN A 154 -7.61 10.61 -14.35
CA GLN A 154 -8.71 9.71 -14.71
C GLN A 154 -8.69 9.31 -16.21
N ALA A 155 -8.27 10.21 -17.09
CA ALA A 155 -8.17 9.94 -18.51
C ALA A 155 -7.04 8.91 -18.83
N LEU A 156 -5.91 8.96 -18.12
CA LEU A 156 -4.86 7.93 -18.21
C LEU A 156 -5.31 6.60 -17.60
N ILE A 157 -5.99 6.67 -16.45
CA ILE A 157 -6.56 5.49 -15.77
C ILE A 157 -7.50 4.73 -16.70
N SER A 158 -8.42 5.43 -17.38
CA SER A 158 -9.39 4.80 -18.28
C SER A 158 -8.77 4.10 -19.50
N ARG A 159 -7.53 4.46 -19.85
CA ARG A 159 -6.76 3.92 -20.98
C ARG A 159 -5.65 2.95 -20.56
N SER A 160 -5.50 2.73 -19.27
CA SER A 160 -4.46 1.88 -18.70
C SER A 160 -5.07 0.73 -17.90
N ARG A 161 -4.35 -0.38 -17.82
CA ARG A 161 -4.70 -1.47 -16.90
C ARG A 161 -3.89 -1.31 -15.62
N ILE A 162 -4.56 -1.39 -14.49
CA ILE A 162 -3.92 -1.22 -13.18
C ILE A 162 -3.59 -2.59 -12.61
N PHE A 163 -2.34 -2.76 -12.16
CA PHE A 163 -1.87 -3.95 -11.50
C PHE A 163 -1.27 -3.60 -10.14
N GLN A 164 -1.80 -4.24 -9.10
CA GLN A 164 -1.26 -4.09 -7.76
C GLN A 164 -0.14 -5.10 -7.53
N LEU A 165 1.07 -4.60 -7.25
CA LEU A 165 2.16 -5.41 -6.75
C LEU A 165 2.03 -5.50 -5.22
N LYS A 166 2.19 -6.71 -4.71
CA LYS A 166 2.18 -7.00 -3.27
C LYS A 166 3.61 -7.01 -2.73
N SER A 167 3.77 -6.76 -1.42
CA SER A 167 5.03 -7.03 -0.73
C SER A 167 5.47 -8.46 -1.01
N LEU A 168 6.76 -8.67 -1.18
CA LEU A 168 7.32 -10.00 -1.35
C LEU A 168 7.19 -10.77 -0.03
N THR A 169 6.92 -12.06 -0.11
CA THR A 169 6.88 -12.90 1.09
C THR A 169 8.28 -13.14 1.63
N LYS A 170 8.40 -13.60 2.87
CA LYS A 170 9.68 -13.99 3.50
C LYS A 170 10.42 -15.00 2.60
N GLU A 171 9.70 -16.00 2.10
CA GLU A 171 10.26 -17.05 1.23
C GLU A 171 10.77 -16.49 -0.09
N ASN A 172 10.09 -15.49 -0.66
CA ASN A 172 10.53 -14.81 -1.87
C ASN A 172 11.85 -14.07 -1.65
N ILE A 173 11.98 -13.35 -0.53
CA ILE A 173 13.21 -12.62 -0.18
C ILE A 173 14.35 -13.60 0.08
N VAL A 174 14.14 -14.67 0.87
CA VAL A 174 15.13 -15.71 1.09
C VAL A 174 15.62 -16.32 -0.22
N THR A 175 14.69 -16.59 -1.15
CA THR A 175 15.04 -17.11 -2.49
C THR A 175 15.93 -16.13 -3.26
N LEU A 176 15.63 -14.83 -3.21
CA LEU A 176 16.45 -13.80 -3.85
C LEU A 176 17.83 -13.67 -3.23
N LEU A 177 17.93 -13.71 -1.90
CA LEU A 177 19.19 -13.63 -1.17
C LEU A 177 20.09 -14.83 -1.47
N LYS A 178 19.55 -16.06 -1.44
CA LYS A 178 20.30 -17.28 -1.80
C LYS A 178 20.79 -17.24 -3.25
N ARG A 179 19.90 -16.84 -4.19
CA ARG A 179 20.30 -16.64 -5.59
C ARG A 179 21.42 -15.61 -5.72
N ALA A 180 21.36 -14.51 -4.99
CA ALA A 180 22.40 -13.49 -5.01
C ALA A 180 23.73 -13.98 -4.41
N ALA A 181 23.70 -14.79 -3.37
CA ALA A 181 24.89 -15.39 -2.76
C ALA A 181 25.56 -16.43 -3.66
N GLU A 182 24.78 -17.17 -4.46
CA GLU A 182 25.26 -18.25 -5.31
C GLU A 182 25.68 -17.79 -6.72
N ASP A 183 25.06 -16.73 -7.26
CA ASP A 183 25.30 -16.26 -8.65
C ASP A 183 26.69 -15.58 -8.75
N ALA A 184 27.61 -16.21 -9.48
CA ALA A 184 28.96 -15.70 -9.68
C ALA A 184 29.06 -14.55 -10.71
N ILE A 185 27.99 -14.31 -11.50
CA ILE A 185 27.99 -13.30 -12.57
C ILE A 185 27.29 -12.02 -12.11
N LYS A 186 26.05 -12.14 -11.67
CA LYS A 186 25.21 -11.02 -11.22
C LYS A 186 25.31 -10.78 -9.71
N GLY A 187 25.55 -11.84 -8.95
CA GLY A 187 25.60 -11.84 -7.49
C GLY A 187 26.98 -11.62 -6.90
N ILE A 188 27.16 -12.19 -5.73
CA ILE A 188 28.40 -12.17 -4.94
C ILE A 188 29.08 -13.57 -4.86
N GLY A 189 28.57 -14.55 -5.61
CA GLY A 189 29.10 -15.91 -5.60
C GLY A 189 30.56 -16.03 -6.01
N LYS A 190 31.10 -15.08 -6.79
CA LYS A 190 32.53 -14.98 -7.13
C LYS A 190 33.43 -14.79 -5.90
N ASP A 191 32.91 -14.26 -4.82
CA ASP A 191 33.63 -13.93 -3.60
C ASP A 191 33.65 -15.12 -2.61
N ASN A 192 33.17 -16.30 -3.02
CA ASN A 192 33.06 -17.51 -2.20
C ASN A 192 32.27 -17.26 -0.91
N VAL A 193 31.04 -16.71 -1.06
CA VAL A 193 30.16 -16.35 0.06
C VAL A 193 29.38 -17.59 0.51
N ILE A 194 29.31 -17.80 1.82
CA ILE A 194 28.38 -18.72 2.47
C ILE A 194 27.40 -17.88 3.28
N LEU A 195 26.14 -17.87 2.85
CA LEU A 195 25.06 -17.19 3.56
C LEU A 195 24.35 -18.20 4.46
N ASP A 196 24.42 -17.99 5.78
CA ASP A 196 23.72 -18.81 6.75
C ASP A 196 22.19 -18.67 6.59
N GLU A 197 21.47 -19.78 6.81
CA GLU A 197 20.00 -19.80 6.71
C GLU A 197 19.35 -18.80 7.68
N GLU A 198 19.84 -18.76 8.93
CA GLU A 198 19.35 -17.83 9.96
C GLU A 198 19.59 -16.36 9.56
N ALA A 199 20.70 -16.05 8.89
CA ALA A 199 21.00 -14.72 8.38
C ALA A 199 20.05 -14.33 7.24
N ALA A 200 19.80 -15.25 6.30
CA ALA A 200 18.87 -15.03 5.20
C ALA A 200 17.43 -14.82 5.69
N GLU A 201 16.97 -15.62 6.64
CA GLU A 201 15.65 -15.49 7.24
C GLU A 201 15.49 -14.18 8.01
N PHE A 202 16.50 -13.77 8.75
CA PHE A 202 16.50 -12.51 9.48
C PHE A 202 16.44 -11.30 8.54
N LEU A 203 17.26 -11.29 7.48
CA LEU A 203 17.18 -10.24 6.45
C LEU A 203 15.80 -10.17 5.81
N ALA A 204 15.21 -11.32 5.48
CA ALA A 204 13.91 -11.38 4.87
C ALA A 204 12.79 -10.84 5.78
N GLU A 205 12.90 -11.08 7.08
CA GLU A 205 11.95 -10.60 8.08
C GLU A 205 12.05 -9.10 8.30
N ILE A 206 13.28 -8.58 8.49
CA ILE A 206 13.50 -7.15 8.80
C ILE A 206 13.20 -6.25 7.60
N CYS A 207 13.41 -6.74 6.38
CA CYS A 207 13.18 -5.95 5.17
C CYS A 207 11.71 -5.92 4.73
N ASP A 208 10.81 -6.64 5.39
CA ASP A 208 9.35 -6.59 5.23
C ASP A 208 8.90 -6.53 3.76
N GLY A 209 9.44 -7.45 2.94
CA GLY A 209 9.10 -7.56 1.52
C GLY A 209 9.80 -6.57 0.58
N ASP A 210 10.74 -5.76 1.06
CA ASP A 210 11.59 -4.89 0.23
C ASP A 210 12.87 -5.64 -0.22
N ALA A 211 12.85 -6.18 -1.44
CA ALA A 211 14.00 -6.88 -2.02
C ALA A 211 15.24 -5.99 -2.18
N ARG A 212 15.07 -4.68 -2.42
CA ARG A 212 16.19 -3.75 -2.58
C ARG A 212 16.93 -3.58 -1.26
N ALA A 213 16.19 -3.38 -0.18
CA ALA A 213 16.76 -3.27 1.16
C ALA A 213 17.51 -4.55 1.55
N ALA A 214 16.93 -5.73 1.28
CA ALA A 214 17.54 -7.02 1.59
C ALA A 214 18.84 -7.26 0.81
N LEU A 215 18.85 -6.99 -0.49
CA LEU A 215 20.06 -7.16 -1.32
C LEU A 215 21.15 -6.14 -0.98
N ASN A 216 20.81 -4.90 -0.65
CA ASN A 216 21.79 -3.91 -0.20
C ASN A 216 22.42 -4.31 1.14
N ALA A 217 21.65 -4.88 2.06
CA ALA A 217 22.18 -5.37 3.33
C ALA A 217 23.11 -6.59 3.13
N LEU A 218 22.76 -7.49 2.23
CA LEU A 218 23.61 -8.61 1.85
C LEU A 218 24.93 -8.13 1.21
N GLU A 219 24.88 -7.14 0.31
CA GLU A 219 26.07 -6.55 -0.31
C GLU A 219 26.97 -5.89 0.73
N LEU A 220 26.40 -5.15 1.68
CA LEU A 220 27.16 -4.55 2.78
C LEU A 220 27.84 -5.62 3.64
N ALA A 221 27.14 -6.71 3.95
CA ALA A 221 27.69 -7.83 4.71
C ALA A 221 28.87 -8.49 3.98
N ASP A 222 28.77 -8.70 2.67
CA ASP A 222 29.88 -9.22 1.84
C ASP A 222 31.09 -8.29 1.84
N LEU A 223 30.88 -6.99 1.64
CA LEU A 223 31.95 -6.00 1.55
C LEU A 223 32.68 -5.72 2.89
N THR A 224 32.03 -6.01 4.02
CA THR A 224 32.56 -5.69 5.37
C THR A 224 33.04 -6.92 6.16
N THR A 225 32.85 -8.12 5.63
CA THR A 225 33.26 -9.35 6.31
C THR A 225 34.57 -9.88 5.74
N ASP A 226 35.53 -10.08 6.60
CA ASP A 226 36.82 -10.68 6.22
C ASP A 226 36.66 -12.18 5.84
N ARG A 227 37.54 -12.66 4.96
CA ARG A 227 37.59 -14.07 4.62
C ARG A 227 38.12 -14.89 5.82
N SER A 228 37.45 -15.99 6.08
CA SER A 228 37.87 -16.97 7.08
C SER A 228 39.06 -17.79 6.59
N ASP A 229 39.66 -18.54 7.50
CA ASP A 229 40.82 -19.41 7.21
C ASP A 229 40.56 -20.49 6.14
N ASP A 230 39.28 -20.82 5.91
CA ASP A 230 38.82 -21.74 4.87
C ASP A 230 38.71 -21.08 3.47
N GLY A 231 38.96 -19.78 3.37
CA GLY A 231 38.91 -19.00 2.14
C GLY A 231 37.51 -18.51 1.76
N TYR A 232 36.50 -18.71 2.61
CA TYR A 232 35.13 -18.27 2.42
C TYR A 232 34.80 -17.03 3.25
N ILE A 233 33.83 -16.26 2.78
CA ILE A 233 33.17 -15.18 3.53
C ILE A 233 31.89 -15.76 4.15
N HIS A 234 31.84 -15.87 5.48
CA HIS A 234 30.68 -16.39 6.20
C HIS A 234 29.75 -15.25 6.64
N ILE A 235 28.64 -15.13 5.99
CA ILE A 235 27.59 -14.14 6.36
C ILE A 235 26.67 -14.80 7.39
N THR A 236 27.02 -14.61 8.66
CA THR A 236 26.27 -15.13 9.81
C THR A 236 25.19 -14.15 10.28
N LEU A 237 24.31 -14.61 11.17
CA LEU A 237 23.30 -13.76 11.81
C LEU A 237 23.91 -12.53 12.46
N SER A 238 25.02 -12.67 13.19
CA SER A 238 25.68 -11.53 13.86
C SER A 238 26.19 -10.47 12.89
N VAL A 239 26.69 -10.87 11.72
CA VAL A 239 27.15 -9.96 10.66
C VAL A 239 25.98 -9.14 10.12
N VAL A 240 24.87 -9.78 9.78
CA VAL A 240 23.73 -9.06 9.21
C VAL A 240 23.00 -8.18 10.24
N GLU A 241 23.00 -8.56 11.52
CA GLU A 241 22.51 -7.70 12.62
C GLU A 241 23.30 -6.40 12.69
N GLU A 242 24.61 -6.46 12.57
CA GLU A 242 25.49 -5.29 12.59
C GLU A 242 25.25 -4.41 11.34
N CYS A 243 25.15 -5.00 10.15
CA CYS A 243 24.91 -4.28 8.89
C CYS A 243 23.57 -3.52 8.91
N ILE A 244 22.54 -4.08 9.54
CA ILE A 244 21.21 -3.43 9.65
C ILE A 244 21.13 -2.53 10.88
N GLN A 245 22.11 -2.58 11.80
CA GLN A 245 22.09 -1.89 13.09
C GLN A 245 20.85 -2.26 13.96
N LYS A 246 20.33 -3.46 13.79
CA LYS A 246 19.24 -4.04 14.56
C LYS A 246 19.65 -5.42 15.07
N LYS A 247 19.50 -5.68 16.37
CA LYS A 247 19.70 -7.00 16.93
C LYS A 247 18.52 -7.91 16.57
N ALA A 248 18.81 -9.16 16.20
CA ALA A 248 17.79 -10.18 16.14
C ALA A 248 17.23 -10.38 17.55
N ILE A 249 16.02 -9.93 17.75
CA ILE A 249 15.28 -10.36 18.92
C ILE A 249 14.91 -11.80 18.62
N ARG A 250 15.46 -12.76 19.39
CA ARG A 250 15.08 -14.17 19.28
C ARG A 250 13.58 -14.29 19.58
N TYR A 251 12.77 -14.01 18.57
CA TYR A 251 11.41 -14.51 18.52
C TYR A 251 11.49 -15.99 18.17
N ASP A 252 10.77 -16.82 18.93
CA ASP A 252 10.59 -18.22 18.58
C ASP A 252 10.23 -18.34 17.08
N LYS A 253 10.88 -19.32 16.40
CA LYS A 253 10.92 -19.55 14.95
C LYS A 253 9.56 -19.73 14.25
N ASP A 254 8.44 -19.57 14.94
CA ASP A 254 7.11 -19.70 14.39
C ASP A 254 6.50 -18.30 14.19
N GLY A 255 6.32 -17.91 12.94
CA GLY A 255 5.67 -16.65 12.54
C GLY A 255 4.26 -16.43 13.12
N ASP A 256 3.68 -17.43 13.77
CA ASP A 256 2.44 -17.37 14.53
C ASP A 256 2.55 -16.45 15.76
N ASN A 257 3.71 -16.38 16.43
CA ASN A 257 3.89 -15.58 17.66
C ASN A 257 3.78 -14.06 17.44
N HIS A 258 4.17 -13.56 16.26
CA HIS A 258 4.04 -12.14 15.91
C HIS A 258 2.56 -11.76 15.73
N TYR A 259 1.84 -12.48 14.87
CA TYR A 259 0.41 -12.26 14.64
C TYR A 259 -0.41 -12.52 15.92
N ASP A 260 -0.01 -13.48 16.71
CA ASP A 260 -0.66 -13.77 17.99
C ASP A 260 -0.48 -12.66 19.02
N THR A 261 0.72 -12.04 19.09
CA THR A 261 0.96 -10.90 19.99
C THR A 261 0.13 -9.69 19.58
N ILE A 262 0.06 -9.37 18.27
CA ILE A 262 -0.78 -8.30 17.74
C ILE A 262 -2.26 -8.58 18.01
N SER A 263 -2.68 -9.81 17.74
CA SER A 263 -4.06 -10.25 18.00
C SER A 263 -4.41 -10.16 19.49
N ALA A 264 -3.51 -10.56 20.37
CA ALA A 264 -3.67 -10.45 21.81
C ALA A 264 -3.73 -8.98 22.28
N PHE A 265 -2.89 -8.11 21.72
CA PHE A 265 -2.91 -6.67 21.97
C PHE A 265 -4.26 -6.05 21.60
N ILE A 266 -4.78 -6.33 20.41
CA ILE A 266 -6.09 -5.82 19.97
C ILE A 266 -7.20 -6.39 20.85
N LYS A 267 -7.17 -7.69 21.13
CA LYS A 267 -8.18 -8.37 21.98
C LYS A 267 -8.16 -7.87 23.42
N SER A 268 -6.99 -7.49 23.96
CA SER A 268 -6.91 -6.93 25.32
C SER A 268 -7.54 -5.53 25.40
N MET A 269 -7.32 -4.66 24.37
CA MET A 269 -8.01 -3.38 24.26
C MET A 269 -9.53 -3.56 24.12
N ARG A 270 -9.97 -4.50 23.27
CA ARG A 270 -11.38 -4.88 23.10
C ARG A 270 -12.00 -5.40 24.40
N GLY A 271 -11.26 -6.25 25.11
CA GLY A 271 -11.68 -6.90 26.36
C GLY A 271 -11.59 -5.99 27.58
N SER A 272 -11.14 -4.73 27.44
CA SER A 272 -10.99 -3.76 28.53
C SER A 272 -10.01 -4.23 29.61
N ASP A 273 -8.91 -4.85 29.21
CA ASP A 273 -7.82 -5.25 30.10
C ASP A 273 -6.58 -4.38 29.86
N PRO A 274 -6.37 -3.29 30.64
CA PRO A 274 -5.23 -2.40 30.48
C PRO A 274 -3.90 -3.05 30.84
N ASP A 275 -3.85 -4.02 31.75
CA ASP A 275 -2.62 -4.69 32.14
C ASP A 275 -2.11 -5.60 31.01
N ALA A 276 -3.00 -6.41 30.42
CA ALA A 276 -2.68 -7.20 29.24
C ALA A 276 -2.32 -6.31 28.04
N THR A 277 -3.01 -5.19 27.86
CA THR A 277 -2.70 -4.20 26.81
C THR A 277 -1.28 -3.68 26.95
N LEU A 278 -0.85 -3.26 28.14
CA LEU A 278 0.51 -2.80 28.40
C LEU A 278 1.54 -3.90 28.21
N TYR A 279 1.24 -5.12 28.64
CA TYR A 279 2.15 -6.25 28.49
C TYR A 279 2.40 -6.58 27.01
N TYR A 280 1.34 -6.68 26.19
CA TYR A 280 1.51 -6.97 24.76
C TYR A 280 2.10 -5.80 24.00
N LEU A 281 1.82 -4.55 24.37
CA LEU A 281 2.50 -3.37 23.84
C LEU A 281 4.00 -3.44 24.11
N ALA A 282 4.39 -3.74 25.36
CA ALA A 282 5.81 -3.86 25.72
C ALA A 282 6.49 -5.00 24.96
N ARG A 283 5.82 -6.14 24.76
CA ARG A 283 6.34 -7.24 23.91
C ARG A 283 6.62 -6.77 22.49
N MET A 284 5.69 -6.06 21.85
CA MET A 284 5.87 -5.52 20.49
C MET A 284 7.03 -4.51 20.43
N LEU A 285 7.10 -3.57 21.40
CA LEU A 285 8.16 -2.55 21.44
C LEU A 285 9.53 -3.18 21.69
N THR A 286 9.64 -4.16 22.57
CA THR A 286 10.89 -4.89 22.84
C THR A 286 11.32 -5.71 21.64
N ALA A 287 10.35 -6.22 20.87
CA ALA A 287 10.56 -6.92 19.62
C ALA A 287 11.00 -6.00 18.47
N GLY A 288 10.99 -4.68 18.65
CA GLY A 288 11.35 -3.73 17.61
C GLY A 288 10.26 -3.51 16.57
N GLU A 289 9.00 -3.82 16.90
CA GLU A 289 7.86 -3.55 16.02
C GLU A 289 7.80 -2.08 15.61
N ASP A 290 7.43 -1.83 14.36
CA ASP A 290 7.27 -0.47 13.86
C ASP A 290 6.22 0.31 14.68
N VAL A 291 6.65 1.40 15.29
CA VAL A 291 5.78 2.28 16.10
C VAL A 291 4.60 2.84 15.29
N ARG A 292 4.76 3.02 13.98
CA ARG A 292 3.69 3.43 13.07
C ARG A 292 2.66 2.32 12.90
N PHE A 293 3.12 1.08 12.84
CA PHE A 293 2.23 -0.07 12.81
C PHE A 293 1.43 -0.18 14.11
N ILE A 294 2.08 -0.08 15.27
CA ILE A 294 1.42 -0.09 16.59
C ILE A 294 0.39 1.03 16.68
N SER A 295 0.77 2.26 16.28
CA SER A 295 -0.14 3.42 16.27
C SER A 295 -1.37 3.18 15.41
N ARG A 296 -1.21 2.61 14.20
CA ARG A 296 -2.34 2.24 13.33
C ARG A 296 -3.28 1.24 14.00
N ARG A 297 -2.74 0.26 14.74
CA ARG A 297 -3.57 -0.71 15.45
C ARG A 297 -4.38 -0.08 16.58
N ILE A 298 -3.80 0.87 17.31
CA ILE A 298 -4.51 1.63 18.35
C ILE A 298 -5.63 2.48 17.72
N MET A 299 -5.36 3.18 16.60
CA MET A 299 -6.38 3.97 15.89
C MET A 299 -7.54 3.11 15.40
N ILE A 300 -7.24 1.95 14.82
CA ILE A 300 -8.28 1.02 14.35
C ILE A 300 -9.10 0.51 15.53
N ALA A 301 -8.46 0.08 16.62
CA ALA A 301 -9.17 -0.39 17.82
C ALA A 301 -10.03 0.71 18.44
N ALA A 302 -9.57 1.96 18.47
CA ALA A 302 -10.36 3.10 18.94
C ALA A 302 -11.63 3.32 18.09
N ALA A 303 -11.52 3.23 16.77
CA ALA A 303 -12.65 3.41 15.86
C ALA A 303 -13.61 2.21 15.85
N GLU A 304 -13.08 0.99 15.90
CA GLU A 304 -13.83 -0.26 15.80
C GLU A 304 -14.51 -0.63 17.13
N GLU A 305 -13.78 -0.52 18.26
CA GLU A 305 -14.20 -1.04 19.53
C GLU A 305 -14.87 0.02 20.45
N CYS A 306 -14.38 1.27 20.39
CA CYS A 306 -14.96 2.35 21.18
C CYS A 306 -16.01 3.15 20.38
N GLY A 307 -15.73 3.40 19.11
CA GLY A 307 -16.64 4.09 18.21
C GLY A 307 -17.28 5.33 18.82
N ASN A 308 -18.59 5.45 18.71
CA ASN A 308 -19.33 6.56 19.25
C ASN A 308 -19.69 6.43 20.75
N ALA A 309 -19.32 5.33 21.41
CA ALA A 309 -19.49 5.26 22.87
C ALA A 309 -18.53 6.22 23.60
N ASP A 310 -17.31 6.41 23.06
CA ASP A 310 -16.41 7.50 23.47
C ASP A 310 -15.72 8.11 22.24
N PRO A 311 -16.25 9.22 21.68
CA PRO A 311 -15.68 9.87 20.51
C PRO A 311 -14.24 10.38 20.67
N ARG A 312 -13.75 10.52 21.91
CA ARG A 312 -12.38 10.97 22.20
C ARG A 312 -11.36 9.85 21.98
N ALA A 313 -11.76 8.59 22.01
CA ALA A 313 -10.84 7.47 21.87
C ALA A 313 -10.03 7.54 20.56
N LEU A 314 -10.71 7.78 19.43
CA LEU A 314 -10.05 7.93 18.13
C LEU A 314 -9.18 9.19 18.09
N GLN A 315 -9.62 10.31 18.65
CA GLN A 315 -8.84 11.54 18.71
C GLN A 315 -7.53 11.33 19.46
N ILE A 316 -7.58 10.73 20.66
CA ILE A 316 -6.40 10.43 21.48
C ILE A 316 -5.44 9.49 20.73
N ALA A 317 -5.96 8.49 20.04
CA ALA A 317 -5.15 7.57 19.25
C ALA A 317 -4.43 8.26 18.07
N VAL A 318 -5.11 9.20 17.39
CA VAL A 318 -4.53 10.00 16.30
C VAL A 318 -3.48 10.97 16.84
N ASP A 319 -3.77 11.69 17.92
CA ASP A 319 -2.83 12.63 18.56
C ASP A 319 -1.58 11.90 19.03
N ALA A 320 -1.72 10.70 19.59
CA ALA A 320 -0.59 9.87 20.00
C ALA A 320 0.27 9.43 18.81
N ALA A 321 -0.34 9.02 17.68
CA ALA A 321 0.39 8.65 16.48
C ALA A 321 1.25 9.81 15.96
N LEU A 322 0.68 11.03 15.90
CA LEU A 322 1.39 12.24 15.48
C LEU A 322 2.50 12.65 16.46
N ALA A 323 2.26 12.46 17.76
CA ALA A 323 3.23 12.77 18.81
C ALA A 323 4.44 11.83 18.77
N VAL A 324 4.20 10.51 18.58
CA VAL A 324 5.27 9.51 18.48
C VAL A 324 6.19 9.77 17.29
N GLU A 325 5.65 10.19 16.15
CA GLU A 325 6.46 10.55 14.97
C GLU A 325 7.40 11.74 15.23
N ARG A 326 7.03 12.66 16.12
CA ARG A 326 7.83 13.84 16.46
C ARG A 326 8.83 13.58 17.58
N VAL A 327 8.43 12.81 18.58
CA VAL A 327 9.24 12.56 19.79
C VAL A 327 10.23 11.43 19.54
N GLY A 328 9.83 10.37 18.85
CA GLY A 328 10.64 9.18 18.62
C GLY A 328 10.71 8.27 19.85
N MET A 329 11.56 7.24 19.75
CA MET A 329 11.83 6.30 20.84
C MET A 329 13.10 6.74 21.62
N PRO A 330 13.20 6.46 22.90
CA PRO A 330 12.32 5.58 23.71
C PRO A 330 11.08 6.24 24.30
N GLU A 331 10.98 7.56 24.36
CA GLU A 331 9.87 8.29 25.01
C GLU A 331 8.52 8.07 24.32
N GLY A 332 8.52 7.75 23.02
CA GLY A 332 7.34 7.36 22.26
C GLY A 332 6.56 6.18 22.87
N ALA A 333 7.24 5.30 23.62
CA ALA A 333 6.60 4.20 24.35
C ALA A 333 5.57 4.71 25.38
N ILE A 334 5.84 5.82 26.05
CA ILE A 334 4.94 6.42 27.05
C ILE A 334 3.67 6.92 26.37
N ILE A 335 3.82 7.54 25.20
CA ILE A 335 2.72 8.11 24.41
C ILE A 335 1.82 6.97 23.91
N LEU A 336 2.41 5.89 23.38
CA LEU A 336 1.68 4.71 22.93
C LEU A 336 0.94 4.01 24.09
N ALA A 337 1.60 3.88 25.25
CA ALA A 337 1.00 3.30 26.43
C ALA A 337 -0.23 4.11 26.91
N ASN A 338 -0.13 5.45 26.91
CA ASN A 338 -1.23 6.33 27.26
C ASN A 338 -2.44 6.12 26.35
N ALA A 339 -2.24 6.12 25.04
CA ALA A 339 -3.31 5.92 24.06
C ALA A 339 -3.92 4.50 24.16
N ALA A 340 -3.09 3.46 24.22
CA ALA A 340 -3.54 2.08 24.30
C ALA A 340 -4.37 1.80 25.56
N THR A 341 -3.92 2.30 26.72
CA THR A 341 -4.66 2.16 27.98
C THR A 341 -5.93 2.98 27.99
N TYR A 342 -5.94 4.17 27.34
CA TYR A 342 -7.18 4.92 27.18
C TYR A 342 -8.21 4.11 26.39
N VAL A 343 -7.80 3.56 25.23
CA VAL A 343 -8.68 2.72 24.40
C VAL A 343 -9.15 1.48 25.15
N ALA A 344 -8.27 0.83 25.93
CA ALA A 344 -8.64 -0.30 26.76
C ALA A 344 -9.71 0.06 27.80
N ASN A 345 -9.60 1.22 28.46
CA ASN A 345 -10.51 1.66 29.52
C ASN A 345 -11.78 2.37 29.02
N ALA A 346 -11.82 2.80 27.75
CA ALA A 346 -12.96 3.50 27.18
C ALA A 346 -14.19 2.60 27.05
N PRO A 347 -15.40 3.15 27.15
CA PRO A 347 -16.63 2.43 26.82
C PRO A 347 -16.58 1.86 25.40
N LYS A 348 -17.19 0.68 25.19
CA LYS A 348 -17.14 -0.06 23.94
C LYS A 348 -18.45 0.03 23.16
N SER A 349 -18.32 0.29 21.84
CA SER A 349 -19.40 0.16 20.86
C SER A 349 -18.81 -0.10 19.47
N ASN A 350 -19.26 -1.14 18.83
CA ASN A 350 -18.94 -1.45 17.45
C ASN A 350 -20.06 -1.08 16.45
N ALA A 351 -21.00 -0.24 16.88
CA ALA A 351 -22.17 0.13 16.07
C ALA A 351 -21.79 0.74 14.71
N SER A 352 -20.77 1.62 14.67
CA SER A 352 -20.30 2.25 13.42
C SER A 352 -19.60 1.24 12.51
N SER A 353 -18.75 0.39 13.06
CA SER A 353 -18.02 -0.67 12.36
C SER A 353 -18.98 -1.69 11.74
N ASN A 354 -19.92 -2.22 12.53
CA ASN A 354 -20.95 -3.13 12.03
C ASN A 354 -21.83 -2.44 10.96
N GLY A 355 -22.21 -1.18 11.19
CA GLY A 355 -23.05 -0.43 10.29
C GLY A 355 -22.44 -0.25 8.90
N ILE A 356 -21.14 0.09 8.80
CA ILE A 356 -20.49 0.23 7.50
C ILE A 356 -20.33 -1.12 6.79
N PHE A 357 -19.99 -2.20 7.49
CA PHE A 357 -19.89 -3.52 6.87
C PHE A 357 -21.25 -4.02 6.35
N MET A 358 -22.32 -3.83 7.13
CA MET A 358 -23.69 -4.11 6.66
C MET A 358 -24.07 -3.29 5.43
N ALA A 359 -23.68 -2.01 5.39
CA ALA A 359 -23.93 -1.15 4.24
C ALA A 359 -23.17 -1.60 2.99
N MET A 360 -21.90 -2.00 3.14
CA MET A 360 -21.09 -2.51 2.03
C MET A 360 -21.66 -3.81 1.47
N ASP A 361 -22.04 -4.76 2.33
CA ASP A 361 -22.69 -6.01 1.93
C ASP A 361 -24.04 -5.76 1.21
N LEU A 362 -24.83 -4.79 1.71
CA LEU A 362 -26.07 -4.38 1.07
C LEU A 362 -25.84 -3.79 -0.33
N VAL A 363 -24.86 -2.92 -0.48
CA VAL A 363 -24.48 -2.34 -1.79
C VAL A 363 -24.00 -3.41 -2.75
N GLU A 364 -23.19 -4.38 -2.28
CA GLU A 364 -22.76 -5.51 -3.11
C GLU A 364 -23.93 -6.35 -3.62
N LYS A 365 -24.93 -6.58 -2.78
CA LYS A 365 -26.14 -7.35 -3.13
C LYS A 365 -27.10 -6.62 -4.05
N THR A 366 -27.24 -5.31 -3.87
CA THR A 366 -28.29 -4.51 -4.58
C THR A 366 -27.76 -3.71 -5.75
N GLY A 367 -26.44 -3.54 -5.88
CA GLY A 367 -25.82 -2.64 -6.83
C GLY A 367 -26.14 -1.17 -6.56
N ASN A 368 -25.92 -0.32 -7.57
CA ASN A 368 -26.18 1.12 -7.49
C ASN A 368 -27.67 1.42 -7.64
N LEU A 369 -28.39 1.49 -6.51
CA LEU A 369 -29.81 1.87 -6.50
C LEU A 369 -30.00 3.36 -6.82
N PRO A 370 -31.14 3.75 -7.45
CA PRO A 370 -31.44 5.14 -7.75
C PRO A 370 -31.54 5.99 -6.47
N ILE A 371 -30.84 7.11 -6.45
CA ILE A 371 -30.96 8.10 -5.38
C ILE A 371 -32.32 8.82 -5.51
N PRO A 372 -33.06 9.01 -4.42
CA PRO A 372 -34.29 9.80 -4.43
C PRO A 372 -34.07 11.19 -5.08
N SER A 373 -34.98 11.61 -5.99
CA SER A 373 -34.76 12.80 -6.83
C SER A 373 -34.55 14.08 -6.01
N TYR A 374 -35.26 14.23 -4.90
CA TYR A 374 -35.10 15.38 -3.99
C TYR A 374 -33.78 15.45 -3.25
N LEU A 375 -33.00 14.35 -3.18
CA LEU A 375 -31.66 14.33 -2.60
C LEU A 375 -30.54 14.57 -3.62
N LYS A 376 -30.90 14.60 -4.92
CA LYS A 376 -29.91 14.85 -5.98
C LYS A 376 -29.48 16.31 -5.99
N ASP A 377 -28.27 16.57 -6.43
CA ASP A 377 -27.73 17.92 -6.56
C ASP A 377 -28.63 18.81 -7.44
N ALA A 378 -28.94 19.98 -6.94
CA ALA A 378 -29.78 20.97 -7.58
C ALA A 378 -29.08 22.31 -7.85
N HIS A 379 -27.74 22.38 -7.65
CA HIS A 379 -26.97 23.64 -7.75
C HIS A 379 -26.53 24.01 -9.19
N TYR A 380 -27.03 23.31 -10.22
CA TYR A 380 -26.71 23.61 -11.62
C TYR A 380 -27.96 24.02 -12.43
N ALA A 381 -27.73 24.84 -13.46
CA ALA A 381 -28.81 25.32 -14.32
C ALA A 381 -29.54 24.16 -15.03
N GLY A 382 -30.86 24.07 -14.86
CA GLY A 382 -31.69 23.02 -15.44
C GLY A 382 -31.95 21.80 -14.55
N SER A 383 -31.41 21.75 -13.34
CA SER A 383 -31.65 20.68 -12.36
C SER A 383 -33.15 20.50 -12.05
N GLU A 384 -33.89 21.60 -11.92
CA GLU A 384 -35.34 21.57 -11.68
C GLU A 384 -36.13 20.90 -12.82
N LYS A 385 -35.71 21.09 -14.09
CA LYS A 385 -36.34 20.44 -15.24
C LYS A 385 -36.18 18.92 -15.22
N LEU A 386 -35.17 18.43 -14.51
CA LEU A 386 -34.90 17.01 -14.27
C LEU A 386 -35.54 16.50 -12.97
N GLY A 387 -36.23 17.38 -12.23
CA GLY A 387 -36.87 17.06 -10.95
C GLY A 387 -35.87 16.87 -9.80
N ASN A 388 -34.62 17.29 -9.97
CA ASN A 388 -33.58 17.17 -8.93
C ASN A 388 -33.79 18.24 -7.86
N GLY A 389 -33.70 17.84 -6.59
CA GLY A 389 -33.85 18.72 -5.43
C GLY A 389 -35.31 19.14 -5.14
N VAL A 390 -36.26 18.83 -6.02
CA VAL A 390 -37.68 19.22 -5.85
C VAL A 390 -38.31 18.41 -4.73
N GLY A 391 -38.83 19.11 -3.70
CA GLY A 391 -39.46 18.50 -2.53
C GLY A 391 -38.49 18.16 -1.38
N TYR A 392 -37.21 18.52 -1.49
CA TYR A 392 -36.28 18.41 -0.37
C TYR A 392 -36.70 19.32 0.78
N GLN A 393 -36.77 18.76 1.99
CA GLN A 393 -37.12 19.50 3.20
C GLN A 393 -35.82 19.79 3.95
N TYR A 394 -35.44 21.06 4.04
CA TYR A 394 -34.24 21.50 4.73
C TYR A 394 -34.41 21.43 6.24
N ALA A 395 -33.75 20.51 6.90
CA ALA A 395 -33.97 20.20 8.31
C ALA A 395 -33.82 21.41 9.26
N HIS A 396 -32.95 22.37 8.92
CA HIS A 396 -32.77 23.59 9.73
C HIS A 396 -33.96 24.52 9.77
N ASP A 397 -34.92 24.40 8.84
CA ASP A 397 -36.16 25.17 8.83
C ASP A 397 -37.23 24.61 9.77
N TYR A 398 -36.94 23.45 10.40
CA TYR A 398 -37.91 22.76 11.28
C TYR A 398 -37.43 22.78 12.75
N PRO A 399 -38.38 22.63 13.70
CA PRO A 399 -38.07 22.56 15.12
C PRO A 399 -37.04 21.45 15.41
N ASN A 400 -36.12 21.75 16.31
CA ASN A 400 -35.00 20.85 16.69
C ASN A 400 -34.12 20.46 15.48
N HIS A 401 -34.16 21.20 14.37
CA HIS A 401 -33.41 20.89 13.13
C HIS A 401 -33.66 19.45 12.63
N TYR A 402 -34.90 18.98 12.80
CA TYR A 402 -35.29 17.65 12.41
C TYR A 402 -36.62 17.63 11.67
N VAL A 403 -36.67 16.92 10.56
CA VAL A 403 -37.86 16.62 9.79
C VAL A 403 -37.85 15.16 9.35
N LYS A 404 -38.99 14.50 9.45
CA LYS A 404 -39.12 13.11 9.02
C LYS A 404 -39.16 13.05 7.49
N GLN A 405 -38.09 12.63 6.90
CA GLN A 405 -37.91 12.48 5.45
C GLN A 405 -37.16 11.19 5.15
N GLN A 406 -37.47 10.55 4.03
CA GLN A 406 -36.75 9.36 3.59
C GLN A 406 -35.40 9.75 2.98
N TYR A 407 -34.32 9.09 3.38
CA TYR A 407 -32.97 9.32 2.83
C TYR A 407 -32.43 8.11 2.07
N LEU A 408 -32.87 6.90 2.39
CA LEU A 408 -32.48 5.70 1.66
C LEU A 408 -33.28 5.55 0.35
N PRO A 409 -32.69 4.91 -0.67
CA PRO A 409 -33.42 4.52 -1.89
C PRO A 409 -34.69 3.70 -1.56
N ASP A 410 -35.69 3.79 -2.44
CA ASP A 410 -37.00 3.17 -2.22
C ASP A 410 -36.95 1.67 -1.94
N ALA A 411 -36.06 0.96 -2.65
CA ALA A 411 -35.88 -0.49 -2.52
C ALA A 411 -35.37 -0.92 -1.12
N ILE A 412 -34.68 -0.02 -0.42
CA ILE A 412 -34.04 -0.30 0.88
C ILE A 412 -34.46 0.69 1.97
N LYS A 413 -35.57 1.40 1.77
CA LYS A 413 -36.05 2.46 2.69
C LYS A 413 -36.31 1.99 4.13
N ASN A 414 -36.53 0.70 4.32
CA ASN A 414 -36.81 0.09 5.64
C ASN A 414 -35.56 -0.54 6.26
N GLU A 415 -34.41 -0.55 5.57
CA GLU A 415 -33.18 -1.13 6.11
C GLU A 415 -32.65 -0.31 7.28
N ARG A 416 -32.06 -1.02 8.25
CA ARG A 416 -31.41 -0.45 9.43
C ARG A 416 -29.97 -0.87 9.46
N LEU A 417 -29.07 0.08 9.22
CA LEU A 417 -27.65 -0.14 9.14
C LEU A 417 -26.91 0.28 10.41
N TYR A 418 -27.47 1.25 11.16
CA TYR A 418 -26.87 1.74 12.40
C TYR A 418 -27.76 1.36 13.60
N HIS A 419 -27.19 0.63 14.55
CA HIS A 419 -27.86 0.19 15.76
C HIS A 419 -27.15 0.79 16.96
N PHE A 420 -27.77 1.74 17.64
CA PHE A 420 -27.21 2.35 18.84
C PHE A 420 -26.91 1.30 19.93
N SER A 421 -25.75 1.43 20.54
CA SER A 421 -25.48 0.77 21.79
C SER A 421 -26.15 1.55 22.94
N ASP A 422 -26.42 0.86 24.05
CA ASP A 422 -26.96 1.46 25.27
C ASP A 422 -25.85 1.94 26.23
N VAL A 423 -24.63 2.15 25.70
CA VAL A 423 -23.44 2.47 26.46
C VAL A 423 -23.04 3.93 26.29
N ALA A 424 -22.74 4.59 27.40
CA ALA A 424 -22.07 5.90 27.50
C ALA A 424 -22.65 6.99 26.56
N TYR A 425 -21.86 7.54 25.62
CA TYR A 425 -22.29 8.64 24.77
C TYR A 425 -23.37 8.21 23.77
N GLU A 426 -23.33 7.01 23.24
CA GLU A 426 -24.37 6.51 22.32
C GLU A 426 -25.75 6.41 22.98
N ALA A 427 -25.80 6.02 24.23
CA ALA A 427 -27.08 6.04 24.99
C ALA A 427 -27.66 7.46 25.07
N LYS A 428 -26.81 8.49 25.23
CA LYS A 428 -27.24 9.90 25.22
C LYS A 428 -27.73 10.33 23.85
N LEU A 429 -27.08 9.91 22.77
CA LEU A 429 -27.52 10.18 21.39
C LEU A 429 -28.87 9.53 21.10
N GLN A 430 -29.09 8.30 21.57
CA GLN A 430 -30.39 7.63 21.44
C GLN A 430 -31.50 8.37 22.21
N GLN A 431 -31.22 8.85 23.43
CA GLN A 431 -32.16 9.68 24.19
C GLN A 431 -32.48 10.99 23.45
N TYR A 432 -31.46 11.65 22.87
CA TYR A 432 -31.66 12.84 22.06
C TYR A 432 -32.56 12.55 20.85
N PHE A 433 -32.34 11.47 20.12
CA PHE A 433 -33.18 11.09 18.97
C PHE A 433 -34.64 10.86 19.40
N ASN A 434 -34.86 10.22 20.53
CA ASN A 434 -36.21 10.05 21.06
C ASN A 434 -36.85 11.41 21.40
N SER A 435 -36.09 12.36 21.96
CA SER A 435 -36.60 13.69 22.35
C SER A 435 -37.03 14.54 21.15
N ILE A 436 -36.41 14.34 19.98
CA ILE A 436 -36.80 15.06 18.73
C ILE A 436 -37.80 14.29 17.87
N GLY A 437 -38.37 13.21 18.40
CA GLY A 437 -39.38 12.41 17.70
C GLY A 437 -38.85 11.45 16.65
N LYS A 438 -37.52 11.21 16.60
CA LYS A 438 -36.90 10.23 15.72
C LYS A 438 -36.93 8.85 16.35
N THR A 439 -38.12 8.25 16.40
CA THR A 439 -38.39 6.97 17.11
C THR A 439 -37.97 5.71 16.33
N ASP A 440 -37.60 5.88 15.07
CA ASP A 440 -37.25 4.77 14.17
C ASP A 440 -36.05 3.93 14.64
N TYR A 441 -35.28 4.42 15.61
CA TYR A 441 -34.11 3.74 16.20
C TYR A 441 -34.40 3.16 17.60
N GLN A 442 -35.67 3.10 18.01
CA GLN A 442 -36.01 2.40 19.27
C GLN A 442 -35.81 0.89 19.09
N LYS A 443 -35.15 0.25 20.08
CA LYS A 443 -35.09 -1.22 20.15
C LYS A 443 -36.52 -1.75 20.17
N GLU A 444 -36.87 -2.63 19.25
CA GLU A 444 -38.06 -3.46 19.44
C GLU A 444 -37.88 -4.18 20.77
N LYS A 445 -38.76 -3.93 21.70
CA LYS A 445 -38.83 -4.68 22.96
C LYS A 445 -39.10 -6.14 22.60
N LYS A 446 -38.05 -7.00 22.69
CA LYS A 446 -38.21 -8.43 22.67
C LYS A 446 -38.88 -8.89 23.95
#